data_8dbdf06f07a93e7aa9fb2ad99c3cf0d1
#
_entry.id   8dbdf06f07a93e7aa9fb2ad99c3cf0d1
#
_cell.length_a   1.000
_cell.length_b   1.000
_cell.length_c   1.000
_cell.angle_alpha   90.00
_cell.angle_beta   90.00
_cell.angle_gamma   90.00
#
_symmetry.space_group_name_H-M   'P 1'
#
loop_
_entity.id
_entity.type
_entity.pdbx_description
1 polymer ?
#
loop_
_entity_poly.entity_id
_entity_poly.type
_entity_poly.pdbx_seq_one_letter_code
_entity_poly.pdbx_strand_id
1 'polypeptide(L)'
;AYNIIFPVLDFRRNIRVDEKEGEGRMVEVDSSVRFIATANVGLEYSSTRSIDRALCDRFRIFNLEYIKGKQLKKYIKSTEGKDISSLASPLLSLYDYSHLLFEEGKIATRISTRAILESLCLLSKFKMKDIVDFNILSIFEQDSTSIASDSNILREYADSIGIYNED
;
A
#
# COMPACT_ATOMS: atom_id res chain seq x y z
N ALA A 1 3.31 -24.21 -5.31
CA ALA A 1 3.21 -24.14 -3.83
C ALA A 1 1.76 -23.96 -3.33
N TYR A 2 0.81 -23.46 -4.14
CA TYR A 2 -0.58 -23.22 -3.68
C TYR A 2 -1.45 -24.47 -3.59
N ASN A 3 -1.04 -25.59 -4.19
CA ASN A 3 -1.84 -26.82 -4.26
C ASN A 3 -2.20 -27.41 -2.89
N ILE A 4 -1.42 -27.13 -1.87
CA ILE A 4 -1.67 -27.60 -0.49
C ILE A 4 -2.91 -26.92 0.11
N ILE A 5 -3.19 -25.67 -0.24
CA ILE A 5 -4.29 -24.90 0.35
C ILE A 5 -5.62 -25.12 -0.38
N PHE A 6 -5.61 -25.61 -1.62
CA PHE A 6 -6.84 -25.80 -2.39
C PHE A 6 -7.89 -26.68 -1.71
N PRO A 7 -7.54 -27.82 -1.10
CA PRO A 7 -8.51 -28.64 -0.38
C PRO A 7 -9.17 -27.95 0.80
N VAL A 8 -8.49 -26.97 1.39
CA VAL A 8 -9.04 -26.16 2.49
C VAL A 8 -10.07 -25.15 1.99
N LEU A 9 -9.83 -24.60 0.79
CA LEU A 9 -10.63 -23.51 0.21
C LEU A 9 -11.84 -24.00 -0.58
N ASP A 10 -11.87 -25.28 -1.00
CA ASP A 10 -12.96 -25.84 -1.78
C ASP A 10 -13.94 -26.66 -0.92
N PHE A 11 -14.85 -27.37 -1.56
CA PHE A 11 -15.90 -28.16 -0.88
C PHE A 11 -15.36 -29.24 0.05
N ARG A 12 -14.12 -29.70 -0.15
CA ARG A 12 -13.48 -30.73 0.70
C ARG A 12 -13.20 -30.26 2.12
N ARG A 13 -12.91 -28.97 2.28
CA ARG A 13 -12.67 -28.31 3.57
C ARG A 13 -11.77 -29.11 4.52
N ASN A 14 -10.69 -29.66 4.01
CA ASN A 14 -9.72 -30.41 4.79
C ASN A 14 -8.28 -30.10 4.38
N ILE A 15 -7.35 -30.39 5.28
CA ILE A 15 -5.92 -30.31 5.02
C ILE A 15 -5.22 -31.54 5.59
N ARG A 16 -4.27 -32.04 4.83
CA ARG A 16 -3.37 -33.09 5.29
C ARG A 16 -2.19 -32.47 6.03
N VAL A 17 -1.96 -32.90 7.26
CA VAL A 17 -0.83 -32.48 8.08
C VAL A 17 0.16 -33.62 8.13
N ASP A 18 1.26 -33.52 7.39
CA ASP A 18 2.24 -34.60 7.22
C ASP A 18 3.02 -34.93 8.51
N GLU A 19 3.07 -34.02 9.47
CA GLU A 19 3.72 -34.22 10.78
C GLU A 19 2.89 -35.08 11.74
N LYS A 20 1.63 -35.38 11.41
CA LYS A 20 0.76 -36.26 12.20
C LYS A 20 0.70 -37.66 11.58
N GLU A 21 0.78 -38.67 12.42
CA GLU A 21 0.60 -40.06 12.05
C GLU A 21 -0.84 -40.51 12.26
N GLY A 22 -1.28 -41.54 11.52
CA GLY A 22 -2.59 -42.16 11.64
C GLY A 22 -3.75 -41.35 11.11
N GLU A 23 -4.95 -41.62 11.65
CA GLU A 23 -6.20 -40.95 11.21
C GLU A 23 -6.23 -39.45 11.48
N GLY A 24 -5.48 -38.99 12.47
CA GLY A 24 -5.34 -37.56 12.77
C GLY A 24 -4.57 -36.72 11.71
N ARG A 25 -4.08 -37.37 10.64
CA ARG A 25 -3.35 -36.71 9.56
C ARG A 25 -4.24 -35.78 8.69
N MET A 26 -5.53 -36.07 8.61
CA MET A 26 -6.51 -35.22 7.94
C MET A 26 -7.19 -34.32 8.96
N VAL A 27 -7.12 -33.03 8.77
CA VAL A 27 -7.77 -32.02 9.61
C VAL A 27 -8.91 -31.39 8.83
N GLU A 28 -10.12 -31.52 9.33
CA GLU A 28 -11.30 -30.88 8.77
C GLU A 28 -11.40 -29.43 9.22
N VAL A 29 -11.82 -28.55 8.30
CA VAL A 29 -12.06 -27.14 8.59
C VAL A 29 -13.54 -26.94 8.89
N ASP A 30 -13.84 -26.45 10.09
CA ASP A 30 -15.21 -26.18 10.52
C ASP A 30 -15.97 -25.29 9.52
N SER A 31 -17.26 -25.54 9.35
CA SER A 31 -18.10 -24.83 8.39
C SER A 31 -18.24 -23.33 8.68
N SER A 32 -18.01 -22.90 9.90
CA SER A 32 -18.06 -21.50 10.33
C SER A 32 -16.81 -20.71 9.92
N VAL A 33 -15.68 -21.37 9.64
CA VAL A 33 -14.42 -20.71 9.26
C VAL A 33 -14.58 -20.00 7.93
N ARG A 34 -14.08 -18.78 7.86
CA ARG A 34 -13.98 -17.96 6.63
C ARG A 34 -12.53 -17.59 6.40
N PHE A 35 -12.11 -17.69 5.14
CA PHE A 35 -10.75 -17.34 4.74
C PHE A 35 -10.76 -15.96 4.06
N ILE A 36 -9.87 -15.09 4.51
CA ILE A 36 -9.61 -13.79 3.91
C ILE A 36 -8.14 -13.76 3.50
N ALA A 37 -7.88 -13.41 2.25
CA ALA A 37 -6.54 -13.25 1.72
C ALA A 37 -6.36 -11.85 1.15
N THR A 38 -5.18 -11.28 1.31
CA THR A 38 -4.78 -10.01 0.70
C THR A 38 -3.60 -10.25 -0.21
N ALA A 39 -3.57 -9.56 -1.34
CA ALA A 39 -2.47 -9.62 -2.28
C ALA A 39 -2.26 -8.26 -2.94
N ASN A 40 -1.00 -7.93 -3.19
CA ASN A 40 -0.66 -6.79 -4.03
C ASN A 40 -0.65 -7.28 -5.49
N VAL A 41 -1.44 -6.62 -6.32
CA VAL A 41 -1.59 -6.96 -7.75
C VAL A 41 -1.35 -5.70 -8.57
N GLY A 42 -0.45 -5.77 -9.53
CA GLY A 42 -0.13 -4.64 -10.41
C GLY A 42 1.27 -4.79 -11.01
N LEU A 43 1.53 -4.03 -12.06
CA LEU A 43 2.83 -4.02 -12.74
C LEU A 43 3.96 -3.47 -11.84
N GLU A 44 3.61 -2.63 -10.89
CA GLU A 44 4.51 -2.07 -9.87
C GLU A 44 5.06 -3.12 -8.88
N TYR A 45 4.43 -4.29 -8.82
CA TYR A 45 4.85 -5.39 -7.94
C TYR A 45 5.58 -6.46 -8.75
N SER A 46 6.68 -6.10 -9.38
CA SER A 46 7.47 -6.98 -10.26
C SER A 46 7.96 -8.27 -9.61
N SER A 47 8.06 -8.30 -8.28
CA SER A 47 8.42 -9.49 -7.50
C SER A 47 7.23 -10.40 -7.17
N THR A 48 5.99 -9.96 -7.39
CA THR A 48 4.82 -10.79 -7.17
C THR A 48 4.55 -11.67 -8.40
N ARG A 49 4.56 -12.98 -8.21
CA ARG A 49 4.10 -13.91 -9.25
C ARG A 49 2.64 -13.64 -9.54
N SER A 50 2.25 -13.79 -10.80
CA SER A 50 0.83 -13.76 -11.18
C SER A 50 0.03 -14.69 -10.26
N ILE A 51 -1.08 -14.20 -9.72
CA ILE A 51 -1.95 -15.03 -8.89
C ILE A 51 -2.51 -16.14 -9.76
N ASP A 52 -2.39 -17.38 -9.26
CA ASP A 52 -2.93 -18.54 -9.94
C ASP A 52 -4.45 -18.39 -10.13
N ARG A 53 -4.92 -18.58 -11.37
CA ARG A 53 -6.34 -18.47 -11.70
C ARG A 53 -7.19 -19.44 -10.89
N ALA A 54 -6.69 -20.65 -10.65
CA ALA A 54 -7.40 -21.64 -9.83
C ALA A 54 -7.54 -21.19 -8.37
N LEU A 55 -6.63 -20.34 -7.87
CA LEU A 55 -6.78 -19.71 -6.56
C LEU A 55 -7.86 -18.62 -6.61
N CYS A 56 -7.86 -17.79 -7.64
CA CYS A 56 -8.86 -16.74 -7.83
C CYS A 56 -10.30 -17.31 -7.89
N ASP A 57 -10.49 -18.45 -8.54
CA ASP A 57 -11.81 -19.10 -8.67
C ASP A 57 -12.40 -19.56 -7.32
N ARG A 58 -11.58 -19.65 -6.28
CA ARG A 58 -11.99 -20.05 -4.91
C ARG A 58 -12.30 -18.87 -3.99
N PHE A 59 -12.02 -17.65 -4.44
CA PHE A 59 -12.26 -16.43 -3.67
C PHE A 59 -13.23 -15.50 -4.37
N ARG A 60 -13.99 -14.77 -3.58
CA ARG A 60 -14.66 -13.57 -4.08
C ARG A 60 -13.67 -12.42 -4.03
N ILE A 61 -13.30 -11.91 -5.20
CA ILE A 61 -12.26 -10.89 -5.35
C ILE A 61 -12.87 -9.50 -5.22
N PHE A 62 -12.23 -8.68 -4.38
CA PHE A 62 -12.51 -7.26 -4.25
C PHE A 62 -11.24 -6.48 -4.56
N ASN A 63 -11.30 -5.62 -5.55
CA ASN A 63 -10.21 -4.69 -5.84
C ASN A 63 -10.36 -3.47 -4.93
N LEU A 64 -9.32 -3.16 -4.19
CA LEU A 64 -9.25 -1.96 -3.36
C LEU A 64 -8.40 -0.92 -4.09
N GLU A 65 -8.99 0.22 -4.34
CA GLU A 65 -8.30 1.38 -4.88
C GLU A 65 -7.58 2.14 -3.76
N TYR A 66 -6.58 2.92 -4.14
CA TYR A 66 -5.91 3.82 -3.20
C TYR A 66 -6.88 4.88 -2.67
N ILE A 67 -6.73 5.20 -1.40
CA ILE A 67 -7.50 6.26 -0.75
C ILE A 67 -7.04 7.61 -1.30
N LYS A 68 -7.95 8.41 -1.84
CA LYS A 68 -7.64 9.78 -2.29
C LYS A 68 -7.38 10.70 -1.10
N GLY A 69 -6.57 11.73 -1.27
CA GLY A 69 -6.14 12.64 -0.19
C GLY A 69 -7.31 13.23 0.60
N LYS A 70 -8.45 13.54 -0.06
CA LYS A 70 -9.67 13.99 0.62
C LYS A 70 -10.24 12.95 1.60
N GLN A 71 -10.22 11.68 1.23
CA GLN A 71 -10.68 10.58 2.10
C GLN A 71 -9.67 10.30 3.20
N LEU A 72 -8.37 10.38 2.88
CA LEU A 72 -7.29 10.25 3.83
C LEU A 72 -7.35 11.34 4.90
N LYS A 73 -7.60 12.59 4.51
CA LYS A 73 -7.86 13.71 5.43
C LYS A 73 -9.00 13.41 6.40
N LYS A 74 -10.12 12.85 5.89
CA LYS A 74 -11.26 12.47 6.73
C LYS A 74 -10.90 11.34 7.70
N TYR A 75 -10.13 10.36 7.25
CA TYR A 75 -9.65 9.26 8.09
C TYR A 75 -8.77 9.77 9.23
N ILE A 76 -7.78 10.61 8.93
CA ILE A 76 -6.86 11.20 9.93
C ILE A 76 -7.65 11.97 11.00
N LYS A 77 -8.60 12.82 10.58
CA LYS A 77 -9.44 13.59 11.50
C LYS A 77 -10.26 12.69 12.43
N SER A 78 -10.77 11.55 11.93
CA SER A 78 -11.56 10.61 12.72
C SER A 78 -10.73 9.78 13.70
N THR A 79 -9.47 9.51 13.38
CA THR A 79 -8.63 8.58 14.15
C THR A 79 -7.81 9.31 15.22
N GLU A 80 -7.31 10.49 14.92
CA GLU A 80 -6.39 11.22 15.82
C GLU A 80 -7.05 12.38 16.56
N GLY A 81 -8.30 12.70 16.25
CA GLY A 81 -9.07 13.77 16.92
C GLY A 81 -8.49 15.18 16.77
N LYS A 82 -7.35 15.32 16.09
CA LYS A 82 -6.68 16.60 15.84
C LYS A 82 -7.04 17.10 14.44
N ASP A 83 -7.35 18.38 14.34
CA ASP A 83 -7.49 19.02 13.03
C ASP A 83 -6.10 19.37 12.47
N ILE A 84 -5.38 18.34 12.03
CA ILE A 84 -4.07 18.45 11.37
C ILE A 84 -4.25 18.96 9.92
N SER A 85 -5.46 19.28 9.55
CA SER A 85 -5.85 19.47 8.14
C SER A 85 -5.14 20.63 7.45
N SER A 86 -4.74 21.69 8.17
CA SER A 86 -4.00 22.80 7.57
C SER A 86 -2.53 22.45 7.38
N LEU A 87 -1.88 21.83 8.36
CA LEU A 87 -0.48 21.39 8.29
C LEU A 87 -0.28 20.22 7.32
N ALA A 88 -1.27 19.32 7.21
CA ALA A 88 -1.20 18.17 6.33
C ALA A 88 -1.53 18.50 4.86
N SER A 89 -2.10 19.65 4.58
CA SER A 89 -2.59 19.98 3.24
C SER A 89 -1.52 19.87 2.16
N PRO A 90 -0.29 20.38 2.32
CA PRO A 90 0.75 20.26 1.30
C PRO A 90 1.14 18.80 1.05
N LEU A 91 1.29 17.98 2.12
CA LEU A 91 1.61 16.56 1.99
C LEU A 91 0.51 15.79 1.24
N LEU A 92 -0.76 16.09 1.51
CA LEU A 92 -1.87 15.47 0.82
C LEU A 92 -1.95 15.91 -0.66
N SER A 93 -1.59 17.15 -0.97
CA SER A 93 -1.49 17.62 -2.34
C SER A 93 -0.37 16.92 -3.10
N LEU A 94 0.78 16.74 -2.48
CA LEU A 94 1.90 16.00 -3.06
C LEU A 94 1.53 14.51 -3.29
N TYR A 95 0.82 13.92 -2.36
CA TYR A 95 0.28 12.57 -2.48
C TYR A 95 -0.65 12.44 -3.70
N ASP A 96 -1.69 13.27 -3.78
CA ASP A 96 -2.66 13.23 -4.88
C ASP A 96 -1.97 13.50 -6.24
N TYR A 97 -0.99 14.41 -6.28
CA TYR A 97 -0.21 14.69 -7.47
C TYR A 97 0.61 13.48 -7.93
N SER A 98 1.26 12.78 -7.00
CA SER A 98 2.02 11.56 -7.34
C SER A 98 1.12 10.47 -7.92
N HIS A 99 -0.11 10.34 -7.41
CA HIS A 99 -1.07 9.39 -7.95
C HIS A 99 -1.53 9.76 -9.36
N LEU A 100 -1.77 11.05 -9.62
CA LEU A 100 -2.09 11.54 -10.95
C LEU A 100 -0.98 11.26 -11.95
N LEU A 101 0.28 11.57 -11.59
CA LEU A 101 1.43 11.31 -12.46
C LEU A 101 1.62 9.83 -12.76
N PHE A 102 1.38 8.97 -11.77
CA PHE A 102 1.45 7.52 -11.95
C PHE A 102 0.35 7.02 -12.90
N GLU A 103 -0.90 7.48 -12.74
CA GLU A 103 -2.01 7.14 -13.64
C GLU A 103 -1.76 7.61 -15.08
N GLU A 104 -1.04 8.73 -15.25
CA GLU A 104 -0.61 9.25 -16.56
C GLU A 104 0.65 8.57 -17.10
N GLY A 105 1.26 7.64 -16.37
CA GLY A 105 2.50 6.94 -16.75
C GLY A 105 3.75 7.84 -16.77
N LYS A 106 3.72 8.99 -16.07
CA LYS A 106 4.83 9.94 -16.01
C LYS A 106 5.88 9.60 -14.96
N ILE A 107 5.50 8.84 -13.94
CA ILE A 107 6.38 8.30 -12.91
C ILE A 107 6.15 6.79 -12.76
N ALA A 108 7.19 6.07 -12.38
CA ALA A 108 7.16 4.61 -12.27
C ALA A 108 6.47 4.12 -10.99
N THR A 109 6.49 4.93 -9.94
CA THR A 109 5.91 4.60 -8.65
C THR A 109 5.20 5.79 -8.04
N ARG A 110 4.30 5.56 -7.07
CA ARG A 110 3.53 6.62 -6.41
C ARG A 110 3.80 6.64 -4.91
N ILE A 111 3.52 7.75 -4.26
CA ILE A 111 3.63 7.88 -2.81
C ILE A 111 2.61 6.95 -2.15
N SER A 112 3.05 6.10 -1.23
CA SER A 112 2.17 5.19 -0.53
C SER A 112 1.38 5.90 0.57
N THR A 113 0.17 5.40 0.86
CA THR A 113 -0.63 5.86 2.01
C THR A 113 0.14 5.74 3.32
N ARG A 114 0.98 4.71 3.47
CA ARG A 114 1.83 4.52 4.65
C ARG A 114 2.84 5.64 4.80
N ALA A 115 3.55 6.00 3.74
CA ALA A 115 4.54 7.09 3.78
C ALA A 115 3.90 8.42 4.22
N ILE A 116 2.68 8.73 3.75
CA ILE A 116 1.95 9.92 4.18
C ILE A 116 1.55 9.86 5.64
N LEU A 117 1.03 8.73 6.13
CA LEU A 117 0.65 8.59 7.54
C LEU A 117 1.87 8.71 8.46
N GLU A 118 2.99 8.10 8.10
CA GLU A 118 4.26 8.22 8.82
C GLU A 118 4.76 9.67 8.81
N SER A 119 4.71 10.35 7.64
CA SER A 119 5.08 11.76 7.52
C SER A 119 4.25 12.66 8.44
N LEU A 120 2.96 12.42 8.56
CA LEU A 120 2.09 13.17 9.46
C LEU A 120 2.46 13.00 10.94
N CYS A 121 2.86 11.79 11.35
CA CYS A 121 3.36 11.54 12.70
C CYS A 121 4.67 12.30 13.00
N LEU A 122 5.49 12.54 11.96
CA LEU A 122 6.77 13.23 12.08
C LEU A 122 6.67 14.75 12.12
N LEU A 123 5.55 15.35 11.68
CA LEU A 123 5.34 16.81 11.65
C LEU A 123 5.47 17.49 13.02
N SER A 124 5.30 16.74 14.10
CA SER A 124 5.50 17.27 15.47
C SER A 124 6.98 17.39 15.89
N LYS A 125 7.89 16.79 15.11
CA LYS A 125 9.32 16.67 15.47
C LYS A 125 10.26 17.26 14.43
N PHE A 126 9.84 17.32 13.17
CA PHE A 126 10.69 17.70 12.03
C PHE A 126 9.99 18.73 11.17
N LYS A 127 10.75 19.53 10.44
CA LYS A 127 10.23 20.44 9.43
C LYS A 127 9.66 19.63 8.25
N MET A 128 8.63 20.16 7.59
CA MET A 128 7.96 19.46 6.48
C MET A 128 8.93 19.15 5.33
N LYS A 129 9.83 20.06 4.99
CA LYS A 129 10.85 19.85 3.95
C LYS A 129 11.73 18.63 4.23
N ASP A 130 12.20 18.49 5.47
CA ASP A 130 13.05 17.38 5.88
C ASP A 130 12.28 16.04 5.78
N ILE A 131 11.00 16.05 6.22
CA ILE A 131 10.11 14.88 6.11
C ILE A 131 9.92 14.46 4.65
N VAL A 132 9.67 15.42 3.76
CA VAL A 132 9.50 15.13 2.33
C VAL A 132 10.78 14.54 1.74
N ASP A 133 11.94 15.10 2.08
CA ASP A 133 13.22 14.62 1.55
C ASP A 133 13.53 13.19 2.03
N PHE A 134 13.50 12.93 3.35
CA PHE A 134 13.95 11.62 3.84
C PHE A 134 12.86 10.53 3.87
N ASN A 135 11.57 10.88 3.96
CA ASN A 135 10.50 9.87 4.10
C ASN A 135 9.71 9.65 2.81
N ILE A 136 9.75 10.60 1.90
CA ILE A 136 9.00 10.51 0.63
C ILE A 136 9.95 10.39 -0.55
N LEU A 137 10.79 11.38 -0.80
CA LEU A 137 11.62 11.44 -2.02
C LEU A 137 12.74 10.40 -2.02
N SER A 138 13.29 10.04 -0.85
CA SER A 138 14.33 9.02 -0.74
C SER A 138 13.90 7.64 -1.28
N ILE A 139 12.59 7.34 -1.27
CA ILE A 139 12.05 6.08 -1.83
C ILE A 139 12.23 6.07 -3.35
N PHE A 140 12.04 7.20 -4.00
CA PHE A 140 12.17 7.34 -5.46
C PHE A 140 13.64 7.35 -5.92
N GLU A 141 14.58 7.67 -5.03
CA GLU A 141 16.02 7.66 -5.31
C GLU A 141 16.64 6.26 -5.18
N GLN A 142 16.05 5.39 -4.37
CA GLN A 142 16.54 4.02 -4.15
C GLN A 142 16.07 3.03 -5.21
N ASP A 143 15.01 3.34 -5.91
CA ASP A 143 14.51 2.47 -6.98
C ASP A 143 15.35 2.69 -8.24
N SER A 144 16.21 1.70 -8.57
CA SER A 144 17.08 1.75 -9.75
C SER A 144 16.31 1.82 -11.08
N THR A 145 15.02 1.60 -11.05
CA THR A 145 14.11 1.74 -12.20
C THR A 145 13.44 3.13 -12.22
N SER A 146 13.31 3.79 -11.09
CA SER A 146 12.89 5.18 -11.04
C SER A 146 14.08 6.05 -11.42
N ILE A 147 13.95 6.67 -12.53
CA ILE A 147 14.90 7.63 -13.06
C ILE A 147 14.98 8.79 -12.03
N ALA A 148 16.15 9.35 -11.83
CA ALA A 148 16.35 10.59 -11.03
C ALA A 148 15.35 11.72 -11.39
N SER A 149 14.63 11.58 -12.51
CA SER A 149 13.54 12.43 -12.95
C SER A 149 12.28 12.36 -12.06
N ASP A 150 11.92 11.19 -11.51
CA ASP A 150 10.66 11.05 -10.74
C ASP A 150 10.75 11.83 -9.43
N SER A 151 11.86 11.68 -8.71
CA SER A 151 12.17 12.44 -7.51
C SER A 151 12.21 13.96 -7.80
N ASN A 152 12.82 14.37 -8.90
CA ASN A 152 12.91 15.78 -9.28
C ASN A 152 11.54 16.38 -9.61
N ILE A 153 10.70 15.67 -10.36
CA ILE A 153 9.33 16.12 -10.68
C ILE A 153 8.52 16.36 -9.40
N LEU A 154 8.60 15.43 -8.45
CA LEU A 154 7.91 15.55 -7.18
C LEU A 154 8.49 16.67 -6.31
N ARG A 155 9.82 16.87 -6.34
CA ARG A 155 10.50 17.95 -5.63
C ARG A 155 10.10 19.33 -6.18
N GLU A 156 10.07 19.50 -7.50
CA GLU A 156 9.62 20.74 -8.16
C GLU A 156 8.17 21.07 -7.78
N TYR A 157 7.29 20.05 -7.75
CA TYR A 157 5.93 20.27 -7.30
C TYR A 157 5.85 20.64 -5.82
N ALA A 158 6.60 19.94 -4.95
CA ALA A 158 6.69 20.25 -3.52
C ALA A 158 7.15 21.68 -3.26
N ASP A 159 8.11 22.17 -4.05
CA ASP A 159 8.58 23.57 -4.00
C ASP A 159 7.45 24.53 -4.44
N SER A 160 6.77 24.22 -5.53
CA SER A 160 5.68 25.05 -6.06
C SER A 160 4.49 25.24 -5.09
N ILE A 161 4.26 24.27 -4.21
CA ILE A 161 3.22 24.34 -3.18
C ILE A 161 3.73 24.83 -1.82
N GLY A 162 5.00 25.30 -1.77
CA GLY A 162 5.58 26.01 -0.63
C GLY A 162 6.19 25.13 0.46
N ILE A 163 6.40 23.83 0.20
CA ILE A 163 7.01 22.91 1.20
C ILE A 163 8.45 23.34 1.57
N TYR A 164 9.19 23.91 0.61
CA TYR A 164 10.58 24.34 0.78
C TYR A 164 10.73 25.83 1.15
N ASN A 165 9.63 26.58 1.19
CA ASN A 165 9.64 28.02 1.48
C ASN A 165 9.52 28.34 3.00
N GLU A 166 9.52 27.34 3.87
CA GLU A 166 9.52 27.55 5.32
C GLU A 166 10.97 27.75 5.81
N ASP A 167 11.32 29.00 6.13
CA ASP A 167 12.52 29.38 6.88
C ASP A 167 12.50 28.92 8.35
#